data_5ea74d8135f73098f75cd078dd49896a
#
_entry.id   5ea74d8135f73098f75cd078dd49896a
#
_cell.length_a   1.000
_cell.length_b   1.000
_cell.length_c   1.000
_cell.angle_alpha   90.00
_cell.angle_beta   90.00
_cell.angle_gamma   90.00
#
_symmetry.space_group_name_H-M   'P 1'
#
loop_
_entity.id
_entity.type
_entity.pdbx_description
1 polymer ?
#
loop_
_entity_poly.entity_id
_entity_poly.type
_entity_poly.pdbx_seq_one_letter_code
_entity_poly.pdbx_strand_id
1 'polypeptide(L)'
;MFKNSIIKTSGLFLVWKKYQRRPEVLAPLIDCRLKFIPHLFRSKYLRPLDYLFKLIVSIKDILTQKPNFVVAQCPPTFSALPPWLTKTPYIIDAHNPLFQVEMWQKLPFSQTLLKNALGIIVHNSEMYQLVSKIAPNSQLFTICDPIVPIVSSPSPQRQSRQILVIASFDPWDEPVELLIDTIKELSKYQFIITADINKLNPDTAASLQKLNNVKLTGFLATEEYHQMLCSSLASLVLTTSNATQPSGACEALSSNTQLVISKTSLTQKMFGEWAVLVDNSVESIAPAIRALSVKNLDLSQDRDRWNSEVNREIGELMKAVSKN
;
A
#
# COMPACT_ATOMS: atom_id res chain seq x y z
N MET A 1 -2.54 -5.53 -38.55
CA MET A 1 -1.07 -5.46 -38.29
C MET A 1 -0.84 -4.28 -37.35
N PHE A 2 -1.00 -4.47 -36.03
CA PHE A 2 -0.69 -3.42 -35.05
C PHE A 2 0.81 -3.45 -34.81
N LYS A 3 1.52 -2.41 -35.27
CA LYS A 3 2.90 -2.16 -34.86
C LYS A 3 2.90 -1.95 -33.36
N ASN A 4 3.52 -2.89 -32.62
CA ASN A 4 3.94 -2.67 -31.24
C ASN A 4 4.97 -1.53 -31.26
N SER A 5 4.50 -0.28 -31.16
CA SER A 5 5.35 0.81 -30.74
C SER A 5 5.70 0.51 -29.27
N ILE A 6 6.94 0.10 -29.03
CA ILE A 6 7.51 0.08 -27.67
C ILE A 6 7.37 1.52 -27.16
N ILE A 7 6.36 1.76 -26.33
CA ILE A 7 6.20 3.04 -25.62
C ILE A 7 7.45 3.14 -24.76
N LYS A 8 8.36 4.03 -25.12
CA LYS A 8 9.58 4.29 -24.38
C LYS A 8 9.15 5.04 -23.11
N THR A 9 8.96 4.32 -22.00
CA THR A 9 8.65 4.91 -20.71
C THR A 9 9.71 5.93 -20.33
N SER A 10 9.28 7.11 -19.88
CA SER A 10 10.18 8.22 -19.61
C SER A 10 10.93 8.09 -18.29
N GLY A 11 10.37 7.37 -17.33
CA GLY A 11 10.91 7.21 -15.99
C GLY A 11 11.22 5.75 -15.59
N LEU A 12 11.94 5.61 -14.45
CA LEU A 12 12.21 4.33 -13.80
C LEU A 12 11.75 4.38 -12.34
N PHE A 13 10.85 3.47 -11.95
CA PHE A 13 10.39 3.33 -10.57
C PHE A 13 11.16 2.20 -9.88
N LEU A 14 12.03 2.56 -8.94
CA LEU A 14 12.87 1.63 -8.17
C LEU A 14 12.22 1.28 -6.84
N VAL A 15 12.03 -0.02 -6.59
CA VAL A 15 11.43 -0.55 -5.36
C VAL A 15 12.32 -1.65 -4.78
N TRP A 16 12.89 -1.40 -3.60
CA TRP A 16 13.80 -2.34 -2.94
C TRP A 16 13.06 -3.40 -2.10
N LYS A 17 12.00 -3.96 -2.68
CA LYS A 17 11.18 -5.04 -2.12
C LYS A 17 10.90 -6.12 -3.18
N LYS A 18 10.39 -7.27 -2.74
CA LYS A 18 9.97 -8.33 -3.65
C LYS A 18 8.73 -7.94 -4.44
N TYR A 19 7.78 -7.30 -3.77
CA TYR A 19 6.51 -6.85 -4.33
C TYR A 19 5.90 -5.77 -3.44
N GLN A 20 5.17 -4.85 -4.03
CA GLN A 20 4.25 -3.93 -3.37
C GLN A 20 3.24 -3.41 -4.39
N ARG A 21 1.95 -3.36 -3.99
CA ARG A 21 0.85 -2.99 -4.90
C ARG A 21 0.93 -1.54 -5.36
N ARG A 22 1.20 -0.59 -4.45
CA ARG A 22 1.22 0.83 -4.79
C ARG A 22 2.11 1.18 -5.98
N PRO A 23 3.40 0.79 -6.04
CA PRO A 23 4.23 1.04 -7.21
C PRO A 23 3.69 0.39 -8.50
N GLU A 24 3.04 -0.77 -8.38
CA GLU A 24 2.47 -1.48 -9.53
C GLU A 24 1.35 -0.67 -10.20
N VAL A 25 0.48 -0.03 -9.40
CA VAL A 25 -0.63 0.79 -9.93
C VAL A 25 -0.20 2.22 -10.25
N LEU A 26 0.81 2.76 -9.55
CA LEU A 26 1.25 4.14 -9.75
C LEU A 26 2.22 4.30 -10.93
N ALA A 27 3.15 3.36 -11.14
CA ALA A 27 4.19 3.47 -12.15
C ALA A 27 3.64 3.70 -13.58
N PRO A 28 2.58 3.01 -14.03
CA PRO A 28 1.97 3.27 -15.34
C PRO A 28 1.39 4.68 -15.46
N LEU A 29 0.81 5.23 -14.39
CA LEU A 29 0.18 6.56 -14.39
C LEU A 29 1.19 7.71 -14.49
N ILE A 30 2.44 7.47 -14.09
CA ILE A 30 3.54 8.44 -14.16
C ILE A 30 4.57 8.07 -15.24
N ASP A 31 4.17 7.25 -16.20
CA ASP A 31 5.00 6.78 -17.32
C ASP A 31 6.36 6.23 -16.89
N CYS A 32 6.36 5.41 -15.84
CA CYS A 32 7.57 4.77 -15.30
C CYS A 32 7.59 3.27 -15.58
N ARG A 33 8.76 2.77 -15.97
CA ARG A 33 9.06 1.35 -15.91
C ARG A 33 9.30 0.92 -14.46
N LEU A 34 8.55 -0.06 -13.97
CA LEU A 34 8.68 -0.57 -12.60
C LEU A 34 9.79 -1.61 -12.48
N LYS A 35 10.62 -1.49 -11.44
CA LYS A 35 11.68 -2.43 -11.11
C LYS A 35 11.66 -2.79 -9.63
N PHE A 36 11.31 -4.04 -9.33
CA PHE A 36 11.45 -4.63 -8.00
C PHE A 36 12.85 -5.25 -7.83
N ILE A 37 13.50 -4.96 -6.70
CA ILE A 37 14.79 -5.53 -6.32
C ILE A 37 14.63 -6.18 -4.94
N PRO A 38 14.39 -7.51 -4.86
CA PRO A 38 14.16 -8.20 -3.61
C PRO A 38 15.44 -8.29 -2.77
N HIS A 39 15.30 -8.70 -1.50
CA HIS A 39 16.43 -9.07 -0.68
C HIS A 39 17.01 -10.42 -1.13
N LEU A 40 18.33 -10.52 -1.20
CA LEU A 40 19.06 -11.77 -1.49
C LEU A 40 19.12 -12.65 -0.25
N PHE A 41 19.31 -12.05 0.92
CA PHE A 41 19.53 -12.78 2.16
C PHE A 41 18.32 -12.67 3.09
N ARG A 42 17.95 -13.78 3.74
CA ARG A 42 16.91 -13.80 4.78
C ARG A 42 17.41 -13.20 6.11
N SER A 43 18.71 -13.35 6.40
CA SER A 43 19.31 -12.87 7.64
C SER A 43 19.36 -11.35 7.71
N LYS A 44 18.91 -10.78 8.84
CA LYS A 44 18.98 -9.34 9.10
C LYS A 44 20.43 -8.82 9.20
N TYR A 45 21.36 -9.66 9.62
CA TYR A 45 22.79 -9.31 9.72
C TYR A 45 23.46 -9.07 8.37
N LEU A 46 22.93 -9.66 7.30
CA LEU A 46 23.42 -9.49 5.93
C LEU A 46 22.76 -8.33 5.19
N ARG A 47 21.91 -7.53 5.85
CA ARG A 47 21.23 -6.38 5.25
C ARG A 47 22.17 -5.33 4.64
N PRO A 48 23.36 -5.01 5.22
CA PRO A 48 24.29 -4.08 4.56
C PRO A 48 24.75 -4.57 3.18
N LEU A 49 25.01 -5.88 3.04
CA LEU A 49 25.39 -6.48 1.74
C LEU A 49 24.22 -6.47 0.75
N ASP A 50 22.99 -6.73 1.23
CA ASP A 50 21.79 -6.60 0.41
C ASP A 50 21.63 -5.18 -0.14
N TYR A 51 21.85 -4.19 0.69
CA TYR A 51 21.71 -2.80 0.28
C TYR A 51 22.81 -2.37 -0.70
N LEU A 52 24.05 -2.84 -0.49
CA LEU A 52 25.13 -2.63 -1.46
C LEU A 52 24.80 -3.26 -2.82
N PHE A 53 24.30 -4.51 -2.82
CA PHE A 53 23.84 -5.17 -4.04
C PHE A 53 22.76 -4.37 -4.74
N LYS A 54 21.71 -3.92 -4.01
CA LYS A 54 20.62 -3.13 -4.55
C LYS A 54 21.09 -1.79 -5.11
N LEU A 55 22.04 -1.14 -4.44
CA LEU A 55 22.68 0.08 -4.94
C LEU A 55 23.35 -0.16 -6.30
N ILE A 56 24.18 -1.20 -6.42
CA ILE A 56 24.92 -1.54 -7.65
C ILE A 56 23.92 -1.86 -8.79
N VAL A 57 22.92 -2.69 -8.52
CA VAL A 57 21.89 -3.06 -9.51
C VAL A 57 21.12 -1.83 -9.97
N SER A 58 20.73 -0.95 -9.03
CA SER A 58 19.99 0.27 -9.37
C SER A 58 20.83 1.25 -10.20
N ILE A 59 22.11 1.44 -9.87
CA ILE A 59 23.05 2.27 -10.68
C ILE A 59 23.18 1.67 -12.10
N LYS A 60 23.40 0.35 -12.20
CA LYS A 60 23.48 -0.32 -13.49
C LYS A 60 22.21 -0.11 -14.33
N ASP A 61 21.02 -0.28 -13.72
CA ASP A 61 19.76 -0.09 -14.41
C ASP A 61 19.57 1.36 -14.89
N ILE A 62 19.95 2.35 -14.08
CA ILE A 62 19.88 3.77 -14.46
C ILE A 62 20.83 4.06 -15.62
N LEU A 63 22.09 3.63 -15.54
CA LEU A 63 23.10 3.90 -16.57
C LEU A 63 22.80 3.21 -17.91
N THR A 64 22.18 2.03 -17.86
CA THR A 64 21.81 1.28 -19.07
C THR A 64 20.53 1.79 -19.71
N GLN A 65 19.52 2.12 -18.91
CA GLN A 65 18.20 2.52 -19.42
C GLN A 65 18.12 4.02 -19.72
N LYS A 66 18.98 4.82 -19.06
CA LYS A 66 19.03 6.29 -19.16
C LYS A 66 17.64 6.94 -19.05
N PRO A 67 16.91 6.70 -17.93
CA PRO A 67 15.61 7.31 -17.73
C PRO A 67 15.74 8.82 -17.56
N ASN A 68 14.70 9.57 -17.94
CA ASN A 68 14.67 11.02 -17.76
C ASN A 68 14.58 11.37 -16.26
N PHE A 69 13.94 10.51 -15.46
CA PHE A 69 13.86 10.64 -14.01
C PHE A 69 13.71 9.28 -13.35
N VAL A 70 13.94 9.23 -12.04
CA VAL A 70 13.78 8.02 -11.22
C VAL A 70 12.80 8.31 -10.09
N VAL A 71 11.87 7.41 -9.84
CA VAL A 71 11.10 7.39 -8.59
C VAL A 71 11.71 6.35 -7.66
N ALA A 72 12.20 6.81 -6.51
CA ALA A 72 12.80 5.95 -5.49
C ALA A 72 11.82 5.74 -4.33
N GLN A 73 11.35 4.51 -4.12
CA GLN A 73 10.52 4.21 -2.97
C GLN A 73 11.35 4.15 -1.69
N CYS A 74 10.93 4.87 -0.67
CA CYS A 74 11.55 4.96 0.65
C CYS A 74 10.55 4.59 1.76
N PRO A 75 10.98 3.96 2.89
CA PRO A 75 12.35 3.64 3.26
C PRO A 75 12.93 2.43 2.54
N PRO A 76 14.27 2.28 2.58
CA PRO A 76 15.28 3.11 3.23
C PRO A 76 15.52 4.41 2.46
N THR A 77 15.92 5.51 3.16
CA THR A 77 16.18 6.81 2.52
C THR A 77 17.26 6.70 1.44
N PHE A 78 18.25 5.87 1.67
CA PHE A 78 19.35 5.65 0.71
C PHE A 78 18.94 4.83 -0.54
N SER A 79 17.68 4.43 -0.70
CA SER A 79 17.18 3.97 -2.00
C SER A 79 17.13 5.09 -3.05
N ALA A 80 17.22 6.36 -2.60
CA ALA A 80 17.40 7.52 -3.47
C ALA A 80 18.88 7.81 -3.80
N LEU A 81 19.83 7.08 -3.21
CA LEU A 81 21.27 7.27 -3.46
C LEU A 81 21.69 6.93 -4.90
N PRO A 82 21.18 5.85 -5.56
CA PRO A 82 21.52 5.54 -6.95
C PRO A 82 21.27 6.71 -7.92
N PRO A 83 20.05 7.30 -7.99
CA PRO A 83 19.82 8.43 -8.90
C PRO A 83 20.61 9.67 -8.51
N TRP A 84 20.83 9.94 -7.20
CA TRP A 84 21.65 11.05 -6.76
C TRP A 84 23.12 10.91 -7.23
N LEU A 85 23.72 9.72 -7.09
CA LEU A 85 25.09 9.43 -7.54
C LEU A 85 25.24 9.52 -9.07
N THR A 86 24.24 9.09 -9.81
CA THR A 86 24.24 9.14 -11.28
C THR A 86 23.81 10.50 -11.83
N LYS A 87 23.51 11.47 -10.94
CA LYS A 87 23.00 12.80 -11.31
C LYS A 87 21.72 12.75 -12.16
N THR A 88 20.93 11.67 -12.01
CA THR A 88 19.64 11.54 -12.65
C THR A 88 18.59 12.23 -11.79
N PRO A 89 17.72 13.10 -12.34
CA PRO A 89 16.61 13.71 -11.60
C PRO A 89 15.77 12.64 -10.90
N TYR A 90 15.33 12.89 -9.66
CA TYR A 90 14.57 11.88 -8.93
C TYR A 90 13.49 12.44 -8.01
N ILE A 91 12.50 11.61 -7.78
CA ILE A 91 11.36 11.80 -6.89
C ILE A 91 11.46 10.74 -5.79
N ILE A 92 11.06 11.08 -4.58
CA ILE A 92 10.95 10.13 -3.47
C ILE A 92 9.48 9.76 -3.29
N ASP A 93 9.13 8.47 -3.44
CA ASP A 93 7.83 7.94 -3.01
C ASP A 93 7.94 7.52 -1.53
N ALA A 94 7.46 8.39 -0.65
CA ALA A 94 7.70 8.30 0.78
C ALA A 94 6.59 7.55 1.51
N HIS A 95 6.88 6.34 1.97
CA HIS A 95 6.01 5.62 2.89
C HIS A 95 6.16 6.11 4.33
N ASN A 96 5.10 5.98 5.11
CA ASN A 96 5.00 6.48 6.49
C ASN A 96 6.24 6.21 7.36
N PRO A 97 6.83 4.99 7.37
CA PRO A 97 7.99 4.70 8.21
C PRO A 97 9.21 5.58 7.92
N LEU A 98 9.32 6.17 6.71
CA LEU A 98 10.43 7.08 6.37
C LEU A 98 10.51 8.25 7.34
N PHE A 99 9.37 8.78 7.75
CA PHE A 99 9.28 9.97 8.61
C PHE A 99 8.82 9.66 10.03
N GLN A 100 8.24 8.49 10.28
CA GLN A 100 7.83 8.06 11.62
C GLN A 100 8.95 7.32 12.36
N VAL A 101 9.88 6.66 11.64
CA VAL A 101 11.02 5.97 12.25
C VAL A 101 12.26 6.85 12.14
N GLU A 102 12.65 7.42 13.26
CA GLU A 102 13.74 8.42 13.37
C GLU A 102 15.07 7.94 12.77
N MET A 103 15.33 6.64 12.82
CA MET A 103 16.53 6.02 12.23
C MET A 103 16.71 6.41 10.76
N TRP A 104 15.64 6.40 9.95
CA TRP A 104 15.73 6.69 8.52
C TRP A 104 16.07 8.14 8.22
N GLN A 105 15.72 9.06 9.12
CA GLN A 105 16.04 10.48 9.01
C GLN A 105 17.46 10.80 9.46
N LYS A 106 17.98 10.03 10.43
CA LYS A 106 19.32 10.20 11.01
C LYS A 106 20.45 9.54 10.23
N LEU A 107 20.12 8.72 9.21
CA LEU A 107 21.14 8.10 8.38
C LEU A 107 21.97 9.16 7.63
N PRO A 108 23.28 8.91 7.40
CA PRO A 108 24.11 9.77 6.57
C PRO A 108 23.45 10.04 5.22
N PHE A 109 23.56 11.27 4.74
CA PHE A 109 22.99 11.75 3.47
C PHE A 109 21.46 11.86 3.41
N SER A 110 20.68 11.38 4.40
CA SER A 110 19.22 11.41 4.34
C SER A 110 18.67 12.80 4.04
N GLN A 111 19.12 13.82 4.76
CA GLN A 111 18.68 15.21 4.52
C GLN A 111 19.12 15.73 3.14
N THR A 112 20.32 15.36 2.71
CA THR A 112 20.82 15.72 1.37
C THR A 112 19.95 15.08 0.28
N LEU A 113 19.59 13.81 0.43
CA LEU A 113 18.74 13.10 -0.53
C LEU A 113 17.33 13.68 -0.58
N LEU A 114 16.73 14.01 0.57
CA LEU A 114 15.41 14.65 0.64
C LEU A 114 15.45 16.04 -0.04
N LYS A 115 16.46 16.85 0.25
CA LYS A 115 16.61 18.21 -0.28
C LYS A 115 16.85 18.26 -1.80
N ASN A 116 17.54 17.26 -2.36
CA ASN A 116 17.90 17.23 -3.78
C ASN A 116 16.85 16.49 -4.64
N ALA A 117 15.80 15.95 -4.04
CA ALA A 117 14.68 15.36 -4.79
C ALA A 117 13.91 16.47 -5.51
N LEU A 118 13.44 16.22 -6.73
CA LEU A 118 12.50 17.08 -7.47
C LEU A 118 11.19 17.24 -6.72
N GLY A 119 10.81 16.22 -5.97
CA GLY A 119 9.63 16.22 -5.13
C GLY A 119 9.56 14.98 -4.25
N ILE A 120 8.71 15.07 -3.23
CA ILE A 120 8.42 13.97 -2.32
C ILE A 120 6.93 13.68 -2.42
N ILE A 121 6.59 12.45 -2.79
CA ILE A 121 5.21 11.97 -2.79
C ILE A 121 4.89 11.47 -1.39
N VAL A 122 3.78 11.93 -0.83
CA VAL A 122 3.18 11.45 0.42
C VAL A 122 1.78 10.92 0.15
N HIS A 123 1.29 10.01 1.02
CA HIS A 123 0.06 9.27 0.74
C HIS A 123 -1.23 9.97 1.18
N ASN A 124 -1.12 10.96 2.09
CA ASN A 124 -2.28 11.63 2.66
C ASN A 124 -1.91 12.98 3.26
N SER A 125 -2.92 13.74 3.69
CA SER A 125 -2.77 15.08 4.27
C SER A 125 -2.03 15.10 5.60
N GLU A 126 -2.16 14.06 6.42
CA GLU A 126 -1.48 13.95 7.71
C GLU A 126 0.03 13.79 7.50
N MET A 127 0.42 12.95 6.54
CA MET A 127 1.83 12.82 6.14
C MET A 127 2.35 14.10 5.49
N TYR A 128 1.52 14.78 4.68
CA TYR A 128 1.91 16.09 4.13
C TYR A 128 2.27 17.09 5.25
N GLN A 129 1.41 17.21 6.27
CA GLN A 129 1.65 18.10 7.40
C GLN A 129 2.91 17.72 8.21
N LEU A 130 3.18 16.43 8.38
CA LEU A 130 4.38 15.94 9.04
C LEU A 130 5.63 16.29 8.23
N VAL A 131 5.63 15.93 6.95
CA VAL A 131 6.80 16.07 6.07
C VAL A 131 7.11 17.54 5.78
N SER A 132 6.10 18.41 5.68
CA SER A 132 6.32 19.85 5.51
C SER A 132 7.11 20.49 6.67
N LYS A 133 7.03 19.91 7.87
CA LYS A 133 7.84 20.34 9.03
C LYS A 133 9.27 19.79 9.00
N ILE A 134 9.43 18.56 8.49
CA ILE A 134 10.74 17.87 8.45
C ILE A 134 11.58 18.31 7.25
N ALA A 135 10.93 18.55 6.12
CA ALA A 135 11.56 18.94 4.86
C ALA A 135 10.86 20.20 4.26
N PRO A 136 10.93 21.37 4.93
CA PRO A 136 10.15 22.56 4.58
C PRO A 136 10.47 23.15 3.20
N ASN A 137 11.65 22.85 2.66
CA ASN A 137 12.09 23.34 1.36
C ASN A 137 11.87 22.33 0.22
N SER A 138 11.29 21.18 0.51
CA SER A 138 10.98 20.16 -0.50
C SER A 138 9.60 20.38 -1.11
N GLN A 139 9.47 20.17 -2.41
CA GLN A 139 8.16 20.17 -3.06
C GLN A 139 7.41 18.88 -2.69
N LEU A 140 6.21 18.99 -2.14
CA LEU A 140 5.42 17.85 -1.67
C LEU A 140 4.19 17.65 -2.58
N PHE A 141 3.89 16.39 -2.87
CA PHE A 141 2.71 15.98 -3.65
C PHE A 141 1.93 14.93 -2.85
N THR A 142 0.61 15.15 -2.71
CA THR A 142 -0.26 14.20 -2.00
C THR A 142 -0.90 13.27 -3.02
N ILE A 143 -0.28 12.12 -3.27
CA ILE A 143 -0.79 11.13 -4.21
C ILE A 143 -1.25 9.90 -3.44
N CYS A 144 -2.56 9.77 -3.26
CA CYS A 144 -3.19 8.58 -2.67
C CYS A 144 -3.04 7.36 -3.58
N ASP A 145 -3.29 6.16 -3.03
CA ASP A 145 -3.30 4.94 -3.85
C ASP A 145 -4.45 5.00 -4.86
N PRO A 146 -4.18 4.81 -6.16
CA PRO A 146 -5.24 4.77 -7.17
C PRO A 146 -6.20 3.60 -6.93
N ILE A 147 -7.49 3.82 -7.15
CA ILE A 147 -8.50 2.76 -7.08
C ILE A 147 -8.69 2.19 -8.49
N VAL A 148 -8.06 1.06 -8.77
CA VAL A 148 -8.18 0.36 -10.05
C VAL A 148 -9.28 -0.68 -9.94
N PRO A 149 -10.30 -0.68 -10.83
CA PRO A 149 -11.34 -1.69 -10.80
C PRO A 149 -10.80 -3.12 -10.86
N ILE A 150 -11.26 -3.97 -9.95
CA ILE A 150 -10.97 -5.40 -9.96
C ILE A 150 -12.20 -6.10 -10.51
N VAL A 151 -12.04 -6.74 -11.66
CA VAL A 151 -13.07 -7.56 -12.30
C VAL A 151 -12.61 -9.00 -12.26
N SER A 152 -13.37 -9.85 -11.58
CA SER A 152 -13.16 -11.29 -11.59
C SER A 152 -14.03 -11.94 -12.69
N SER A 153 -13.43 -12.82 -13.47
CA SER A 153 -14.15 -13.56 -14.51
C SER A 153 -13.96 -15.08 -14.30
N PRO A 154 -15.03 -15.86 -14.09
CA PRO A 154 -16.42 -15.40 -13.94
C PRO A 154 -16.63 -14.59 -12.64
N SER A 155 -17.64 -13.70 -12.63
CA SER A 155 -17.97 -12.93 -11.43
C SER A 155 -18.51 -13.89 -10.35
N PRO A 156 -17.83 -14.04 -9.21
CA PRO A 156 -18.27 -14.99 -8.19
C PRO A 156 -19.50 -14.48 -7.46
N GLN A 157 -20.35 -15.41 -7.03
CA GLN A 157 -21.48 -15.08 -6.16
C GLN A 157 -20.95 -14.68 -4.77
N ARG A 158 -21.44 -13.55 -4.25
CA ARG A 158 -21.08 -13.11 -2.90
C ARG A 158 -21.63 -14.04 -1.84
N GLN A 159 -20.77 -14.42 -0.93
CA GLN A 159 -21.05 -15.32 0.19
C GLN A 159 -21.53 -14.52 1.39
N SER A 160 -22.76 -14.69 1.82
CA SER A 160 -23.41 -13.89 2.87
C SER A 160 -22.77 -13.92 4.26
N ARG A 161 -21.82 -14.80 4.49
CA ARG A 161 -21.10 -14.96 5.79
C ARG A 161 -19.60 -15.06 5.65
N GLN A 162 -19.03 -14.72 4.49
CA GLN A 162 -17.59 -14.71 4.30
C GLN A 162 -17.04 -13.30 4.48
N ILE A 163 -16.08 -13.13 5.38
CA ILE A 163 -15.35 -11.89 5.63
C ILE A 163 -13.89 -12.09 5.20
N LEU A 164 -13.42 -11.24 4.31
CA LEU A 164 -12.01 -11.21 3.95
C LEU A 164 -11.28 -10.25 4.89
N VAL A 165 -10.33 -10.74 5.65
CA VAL A 165 -9.44 -9.92 6.47
C VAL A 165 -8.23 -9.56 5.65
N ILE A 166 -8.10 -8.27 5.34
CA ILE A 166 -6.93 -7.74 4.61
C ILE A 166 -5.97 -7.16 5.63
N ALA A 167 -4.94 -7.92 5.94
CA ALA A 167 -3.96 -7.61 6.96
C ALA A 167 -2.54 -7.97 6.48
N SER A 168 -1.55 -7.37 7.11
CA SER A 168 -0.14 -7.70 6.92
C SER A 168 0.50 -8.28 8.17
N PHE A 169 -0.23 -8.30 9.28
CA PHE A 169 0.22 -8.61 10.64
C PHE A 169 1.40 -7.74 11.05
N ASP A 170 1.27 -6.43 10.77
CA ASP A 170 2.24 -5.44 11.23
C ASP A 170 1.95 -5.10 12.71
N PRO A 171 2.85 -5.43 13.64
CA PRO A 171 2.62 -5.25 15.08
C PRO A 171 2.48 -3.77 15.49
N TRP A 172 2.88 -2.83 14.64
CA TRP A 172 2.80 -1.40 14.91
C TRP A 172 1.45 -0.78 14.56
N ASP A 173 0.67 -1.46 13.72
CA ASP A 173 -0.52 -0.89 13.12
C ASP A 173 -1.77 -1.76 13.30
N GLU A 174 -1.63 -3.07 13.37
CA GLU A 174 -2.78 -3.97 13.29
C GLU A 174 -3.10 -4.64 14.66
N PRO A 175 -4.33 -4.47 15.20
CA PRO A 175 -4.73 -5.03 16.50
C PRO A 175 -5.15 -6.50 16.38
N VAL A 176 -4.17 -7.42 16.34
CA VAL A 176 -4.41 -8.84 16.06
C VAL A 176 -5.21 -9.53 17.15
N GLU A 177 -4.99 -9.19 18.43
CA GLU A 177 -5.75 -9.74 19.57
C GLU A 177 -7.24 -9.37 19.46
N LEU A 178 -7.54 -8.12 19.11
CA LEU A 178 -8.92 -7.67 18.84
C LEU A 178 -9.53 -8.43 17.67
N LEU A 179 -8.76 -8.69 16.61
CA LEU A 179 -9.22 -9.51 15.48
C LEU A 179 -9.60 -10.90 15.94
N ILE A 180 -8.77 -11.57 16.75
CA ILE A 180 -9.04 -12.90 17.31
C ILE A 180 -10.34 -12.90 18.13
N ASP A 181 -10.52 -11.93 19.01
CA ASP A 181 -11.71 -11.87 19.87
C ASP A 181 -12.98 -11.54 19.05
N THR A 182 -12.87 -10.69 18.02
CA THR A 182 -13.94 -10.45 17.07
C THR A 182 -14.35 -11.72 16.30
N ILE A 183 -13.39 -12.53 15.88
CA ILE A 183 -13.65 -13.79 15.17
C ILE A 183 -14.36 -14.80 16.07
N LYS A 184 -13.94 -14.91 17.36
CA LYS A 184 -14.63 -15.78 18.34
C LYS A 184 -16.08 -15.37 18.54
N GLU A 185 -16.36 -14.08 18.67
CA GLU A 185 -17.70 -13.52 18.83
C GLU A 185 -18.59 -13.77 17.59
N LEU A 186 -17.99 -13.83 16.41
CA LEU A 186 -18.65 -14.02 15.12
C LEU A 186 -18.56 -15.47 14.60
N SER A 187 -18.80 -16.45 15.44
CA SER A 187 -18.64 -17.89 15.14
C SER A 187 -19.45 -18.39 13.93
N LYS A 188 -20.52 -17.68 13.52
CA LYS A 188 -21.33 -18.01 12.33
C LYS A 188 -20.76 -17.47 11.01
N TYR A 189 -19.70 -16.67 11.07
CA TYR A 189 -19.03 -16.11 9.91
C TYR A 189 -17.72 -16.83 9.63
N GLN A 190 -17.38 -16.99 8.36
CA GLN A 190 -16.11 -17.53 7.91
C GLN A 190 -15.14 -16.37 7.65
N PHE A 191 -14.00 -16.38 8.29
CA PHE A 191 -12.95 -15.39 8.08
C PHE A 191 -11.84 -15.98 7.20
N ILE A 192 -11.55 -15.31 6.09
CA ILE A 192 -10.43 -15.65 5.21
C ILE A 192 -9.32 -14.64 5.48
N ILE A 193 -8.15 -15.10 5.85
CA ILE A 193 -6.99 -14.24 6.19
C ILE A 193 -5.83 -14.56 5.24
N THR A 194 -5.41 -13.56 4.47
CA THR A 194 -4.35 -13.71 3.45
C THR A 194 -2.96 -13.30 3.95
N ALA A 195 -2.85 -12.90 5.22
CA ALA A 195 -1.59 -12.50 5.84
C ALA A 195 -0.65 -13.69 6.13
N ASP A 196 0.65 -13.39 6.17
CA ASP A 196 1.65 -14.38 6.58
C ASP A 196 1.66 -14.55 8.10
N ILE A 197 1.14 -15.69 8.56
CA ILE A 197 1.04 -16.02 9.99
C ILE A 197 2.41 -16.12 10.69
N ASN A 198 3.49 -16.35 9.95
CA ASN A 198 4.84 -16.43 10.53
C ASN A 198 5.37 -15.08 11.03
N LYS A 199 4.67 -13.99 10.76
CA LYS A 199 4.96 -12.67 11.33
C LYS A 199 4.45 -12.50 12.76
N LEU A 200 3.49 -13.31 13.17
CA LEU A 200 2.95 -13.31 14.52
C LEU A 200 3.89 -14.03 15.48
N ASN A 201 3.79 -13.68 16.77
CA ASN A 201 4.40 -14.52 17.80
C ASN A 201 3.72 -15.91 17.84
N PRO A 202 4.41 -16.97 18.32
CA PRO A 202 3.87 -18.35 18.29
C PRO A 202 2.52 -18.51 19.00
N ASP A 203 2.31 -17.82 20.13
CA ASP A 203 1.09 -17.95 20.92
C ASP A 203 -0.13 -17.33 20.23
N THR A 204 0.04 -16.14 19.67
CA THR A 204 -0.99 -15.47 18.86
C THR A 204 -1.30 -16.27 17.60
N ALA A 205 -0.27 -16.79 16.91
CA ALA A 205 -0.43 -17.65 15.75
C ALA A 205 -1.23 -18.93 16.10
N ALA A 206 -0.88 -19.60 17.19
CA ALA A 206 -1.57 -20.80 17.67
C ALA A 206 -3.03 -20.48 18.05
N SER A 207 -3.29 -19.34 18.68
CA SER A 207 -4.64 -18.89 19.04
C SER A 207 -5.52 -18.70 17.79
N LEU A 208 -4.98 -18.08 16.73
CA LEU A 208 -5.68 -17.87 15.47
C LEU A 208 -5.94 -19.20 14.72
N GLN A 209 -4.96 -20.11 14.72
CA GLN A 209 -5.08 -21.44 14.08
C GLN A 209 -6.11 -22.36 14.74
N LYS A 210 -6.41 -22.17 16.03
CA LYS A 210 -7.40 -22.97 16.76
C LYS A 210 -8.85 -22.59 16.45
N LEU A 211 -9.08 -21.47 15.76
CA LEU A 211 -10.43 -20.99 15.43
C LEU A 211 -11.00 -21.77 14.24
N ASN A 212 -12.12 -22.46 14.46
CA ASN A 212 -12.76 -23.32 13.45
C ASN A 212 -13.38 -22.54 12.26
N ASN A 213 -13.61 -21.25 12.44
CA ASN A 213 -14.18 -20.35 11.45
C ASN A 213 -13.16 -19.46 10.78
N VAL A 214 -11.87 -19.82 10.82
CA VAL A 214 -10.76 -19.13 10.15
C VAL A 214 -10.16 -20.02 9.06
N LYS A 215 -9.92 -19.43 7.91
CA LYS A 215 -9.10 -20.01 6.85
C LYS A 215 -7.88 -19.12 6.61
N LEU A 216 -6.71 -19.62 6.97
CA LEU A 216 -5.42 -18.96 6.72
C LEU A 216 -4.91 -19.41 5.36
N THR A 217 -4.86 -18.51 4.40
CA THR A 217 -4.42 -18.83 3.04
C THR A 217 -2.96 -18.44 2.78
N GLY A 218 -2.43 -17.51 3.58
CA GLY A 218 -1.19 -16.85 3.23
C GLY A 218 -1.33 -16.05 1.92
N PHE A 219 -0.22 -15.82 1.23
CA PHE A 219 -0.23 -15.13 -0.05
C PHE A 219 -0.89 -16.00 -1.12
N LEU A 220 -1.92 -15.45 -1.75
CA LEU A 220 -2.61 -16.03 -2.91
C LEU A 220 -2.04 -15.49 -4.23
N ALA A 221 -2.23 -16.23 -5.31
CA ALA A 221 -2.08 -15.68 -6.65
C ALA A 221 -3.08 -14.53 -6.87
N THR A 222 -2.74 -13.58 -7.74
CA THR A 222 -3.54 -12.35 -7.93
C THR A 222 -4.99 -12.66 -8.30
N GLU A 223 -5.22 -13.61 -9.19
CA GLU A 223 -6.56 -14.06 -9.60
C GLU A 223 -7.37 -14.63 -8.44
N GLU A 224 -6.75 -15.51 -7.64
CA GLU A 224 -7.41 -16.11 -6.47
C GLU A 224 -7.77 -15.05 -5.43
N TYR A 225 -6.85 -14.12 -5.20
CA TYR A 225 -7.09 -12.99 -4.30
C TYR A 225 -8.24 -12.11 -4.79
N HIS A 226 -8.28 -11.77 -6.08
CA HIS A 226 -9.38 -11.02 -6.69
C HIS A 226 -10.72 -11.74 -6.57
N GLN A 227 -10.73 -13.07 -6.77
CA GLN A 227 -11.94 -13.88 -6.55
C GLN A 227 -12.39 -13.82 -5.09
N MET A 228 -11.47 -13.91 -4.12
CA MET A 228 -11.81 -13.77 -2.69
C MET A 228 -12.39 -12.41 -2.37
N LEU A 229 -11.80 -11.33 -2.86
CA LEU A 229 -12.35 -9.97 -2.72
C LEU A 229 -13.77 -9.88 -3.27
N CYS A 230 -13.98 -10.31 -4.50
CA CYS A 230 -15.29 -10.21 -5.17
C CYS A 230 -16.35 -11.14 -4.56
N SER A 231 -15.95 -12.28 -3.96
CA SER A 231 -16.89 -13.25 -3.37
C SER A 231 -17.22 -12.99 -1.91
N SER A 232 -16.46 -12.18 -1.20
CA SER A 232 -16.69 -11.90 0.22
C SER A 232 -17.85 -10.95 0.44
N LEU A 233 -18.59 -11.13 1.55
CA LEU A 233 -19.63 -10.21 2.01
C LEU A 233 -19.03 -8.82 2.25
N ALA A 234 -17.89 -8.80 2.95
CA ALA A 234 -17.15 -7.59 3.25
C ALA A 234 -15.65 -7.88 3.40
N SER A 235 -14.85 -6.82 3.26
CA SER A 235 -13.47 -6.78 3.69
C SER A 235 -13.39 -6.10 5.06
N LEU A 236 -12.64 -6.72 5.98
CA LEU A 236 -12.32 -6.17 7.30
C LEU A 236 -10.88 -5.67 7.28
N VAL A 237 -10.70 -4.38 7.57
CA VAL A 237 -9.39 -3.71 7.58
C VAL A 237 -9.22 -2.97 8.89
N LEU A 238 -8.39 -3.48 9.78
CA LEU A 238 -8.17 -2.88 11.09
C LEU A 238 -6.82 -2.18 11.14
N THR A 239 -6.80 -0.99 11.75
CA THR A 239 -5.59 -0.19 11.98
C THR A 239 -5.70 0.56 13.31
N THR A 240 -4.58 0.74 13.99
CA THR A 240 -4.44 1.61 15.16
C THR A 240 -3.80 2.96 14.81
N SER A 241 -3.28 3.09 13.59
CA SER A 241 -2.54 4.27 13.15
C SER A 241 -3.47 5.36 12.61
N ASN A 242 -3.31 6.58 13.13
CA ASN A 242 -4.03 7.76 12.65
C ASN A 242 -3.47 8.35 11.34
N ALA A 243 -2.33 7.85 10.86
CA ALA A 243 -1.65 8.40 9.68
C ALA A 243 -1.49 7.37 8.55
N THR A 244 -1.97 6.14 8.74
CA THR A 244 -1.88 5.08 7.73
C THR A 244 -3.11 5.11 6.83
N GLN A 245 -2.89 5.18 5.52
CA GLN A 245 -3.87 4.83 4.50
C GLN A 245 -3.76 3.32 4.27
N PRO A 246 -4.72 2.49 4.72
CA PRO A 246 -4.65 1.06 4.49
C PRO A 246 -4.91 0.75 3.01
N SER A 247 -3.95 0.14 2.32
CA SER A 247 -4.11 -0.25 0.91
C SER A 247 -5.24 -1.26 0.71
N GLY A 248 -5.49 -2.11 1.69
CA GLY A 248 -6.63 -3.02 1.70
C GLY A 248 -7.99 -2.34 1.59
N ALA A 249 -8.14 -1.10 2.07
CA ALA A 249 -9.36 -0.32 1.87
C ALA A 249 -9.57 0.03 0.38
N CYS A 250 -8.52 0.48 -0.31
CA CYS A 250 -8.58 0.74 -1.75
C CYS A 250 -8.86 -0.53 -2.56
N GLU A 251 -8.34 -1.68 -2.13
CA GLU A 251 -8.61 -2.98 -2.76
C GLU A 251 -10.07 -3.41 -2.61
N ALA A 252 -10.65 -3.23 -1.42
CA ALA A 252 -12.08 -3.50 -1.18
C ALA A 252 -12.97 -2.64 -2.09
N LEU A 253 -12.65 -1.35 -2.21
CA LEU A 253 -13.36 -0.43 -3.10
C LEU A 253 -13.16 -0.76 -4.58
N SER A 254 -11.96 -1.24 -4.94
CA SER A 254 -11.65 -1.69 -6.31
C SER A 254 -12.53 -2.84 -6.77
N SER A 255 -12.96 -3.71 -5.83
CA SER A 255 -13.80 -4.91 -6.08
C SER A 255 -15.29 -4.69 -5.83
N ASN A 256 -15.74 -3.46 -5.53
CA ASN A 256 -17.09 -3.16 -5.07
C ASN A 256 -17.51 -3.99 -3.82
N THR A 257 -16.55 -4.34 -2.96
CA THR A 257 -16.80 -5.10 -1.73
C THR A 257 -17.07 -4.15 -0.58
N GLN A 258 -18.09 -4.47 0.27
CA GLN A 258 -18.34 -3.66 1.46
C GLN A 258 -17.07 -3.60 2.32
N LEU A 259 -16.78 -2.43 2.85
CA LEU A 259 -15.60 -2.18 3.68
C LEU A 259 -16.02 -1.93 5.13
N VAL A 260 -15.51 -2.73 6.05
CA VAL A 260 -15.53 -2.48 7.49
C VAL A 260 -14.12 -2.09 7.90
N ILE A 261 -13.95 -0.88 8.43
CA ILE A 261 -12.61 -0.33 8.69
C ILE A 261 -12.57 0.41 10.04
N SER A 262 -11.44 0.32 10.72
CA SER A 262 -11.20 1.08 11.95
C SER A 262 -11.41 2.57 11.74
N LYS A 263 -12.17 3.19 12.63
CA LYS A 263 -12.43 4.62 12.64
C LYS A 263 -11.22 5.37 13.19
N THR A 264 -10.52 6.07 12.32
CA THR A 264 -9.51 7.07 12.65
C THR A 264 -9.89 8.39 11.96
N SER A 265 -9.24 9.50 12.33
CA SER A 265 -9.47 10.78 11.63
C SER A 265 -9.21 10.66 10.13
N LEU A 266 -8.15 9.92 9.75
CA LEU A 266 -7.78 9.72 8.35
C LEU A 266 -8.77 8.80 7.62
N THR A 267 -9.10 7.62 8.19
CA THR A 267 -10.02 6.66 7.53
C THR A 267 -11.43 7.24 7.40
N GLN A 268 -11.88 8.01 8.38
CA GLN A 268 -13.15 8.72 8.29
C GLN A 268 -13.15 9.75 7.16
N LYS A 269 -12.07 10.51 7.02
CA LYS A 269 -11.94 11.51 5.94
C LYS A 269 -11.87 10.87 4.56
N MET A 270 -11.13 9.76 4.42
CA MET A 270 -10.87 9.13 3.13
C MET A 270 -11.97 8.19 2.68
N PHE A 271 -12.61 7.47 3.61
CA PHE A 271 -13.51 6.35 3.30
C PHE A 271 -14.88 6.46 3.95
N GLY A 272 -15.13 7.50 4.76
CA GLY A 272 -16.35 7.60 5.57
C GLY A 272 -17.66 7.62 4.77
N GLU A 273 -17.64 8.01 3.51
CA GLU A 273 -18.81 7.97 2.62
C GLU A 273 -19.13 6.56 2.14
N TRP A 274 -18.14 5.64 2.10
CA TRP A 274 -18.24 4.33 1.48
C TRP A 274 -18.15 3.18 2.46
N ALA A 275 -17.48 3.38 3.58
CA ALA A 275 -17.14 2.35 4.53
C ALA A 275 -18.02 2.36 5.78
N VAL A 276 -18.17 1.20 6.38
CA VAL A 276 -18.68 1.06 7.76
C VAL A 276 -17.52 1.31 8.70
N LEU A 277 -17.52 2.47 9.34
CA LEU A 277 -16.51 2.85 10.32
C LEU A 277 -16.80 2.21 11.67
N VAL A 278 -15.81 1.56 12.28
CA VAL A 278 -15.91 0.89 13.57
C VAL A 278 -14.82 1.34 14.52
N ASP A 279 -15.16 1.45 15.80
CA ASP A 279 -14.14 1.62 16.84
C ASP A 279 -13.41 0.29 17.03
N ASN A 280 -12.15 0.34 17.48
CA ASN A 280 -11.35 -0.87 17.73
C ASN A 280 -11.82 -1.59 18.99
N SER A 281 -13.03 -2.13 18.95
CA SER A 281 -13.62 -2.98 20.00
C SER A 281 -14.55 -4.02 19.39
N VAL A 282 -14.70 -5.16 20.06
CA VAL A 282 -15.60 -6.25 19.64
C VAL A 282 -17.05 -5.75 19.59
N GLU A 283 -17.45 -4.91 20.55
CA GLU A 283 -18.79 -4.33 20.69
C GLU A 283 -19.16 -3.41 19.52
N SER A 284 -18.17 -2.82 18.85
CA SER A 284 -18.38 -2.01 17.64
C SER A 284 -18.33 -2.86 16.37
N ILE A 285 -17.34 -3.74 16.25
CA ILE A 285 -17.09 -4.52 15.01
C ILE A 285 -18.16 -5.59 14.80
N ALA A 286 -18.50 -6.37 15.85
CA ALA A 286 -19.39 -7.52 15.69
C ALA A 286 -20.82 -7.13 15.28
N PRO A 287 -21.49 -6.14 15.89
CA PRO A 287 -22.78 -5.66 15.41
C PRO A 287 -22.74 -5.07 14.00
N ALA A 288 -21.67 -4.35 13.66
CA ALA A 288 -21.47 -3.79 12.33
C ALA A 288 -21.44 -4.90 11.26
N ILE A 289 -20.68 -5.97 11.49
CA ILE A 289 -20.63 -7.13 10.58
C ILE A 289 -21.99 -7.85 10.52
N ARG A 290 -22.70 -8.04 11.65
CA ARG A 290 -24.04 -8.66 11.68
C ARG A 290 -25.09 -7.88 10.91
N ALA A 291 -24.96 -6.57 10.82
CA ALA A 291 -25.88 -5.70 10.08
C ALA A 291 -25.66 -5.73 8.56
N LEU A 292 -24.55 -6.31 8.08
CA LEU A 292 -24.27 -6.39 6.65
C LEU A 292 -25.21 -7.37 5.95
N SER A 293 -25.58 -7.03 4.74
CA SER A 293 -26.30 -7.90 3.81
C SER A 293 -25.63 -7.91 2.45
N VAL A 294 -25.84 -8.94 1.67
CA VAL A 294 -25.35 -9.02 0.30
C VAL A 294 -25.95 -7.87 -0.51
N LYS A 295 -25.13 -6.99 -1.03
CA LYS A 295 -25.51 -5.84 -1.85
C LYS A 295 -24.65 -5.81 -3.11
N ASN A 296 -25.27 -5.44 -4.22
CA ASN A 296 -24.54 -5.05 -5.42
C ASN A 296 -24.18 -3.58 -5.29
N LEU A 297 -22.92 -3.31 -4.95
CA LEU A 297 -22.40 -1.96 -4.89
C LEU A 297 -21.89 -1.57 -6.28
N ASP A 298 -22.24 -0.37 -6.71
CA ASP A 298 -21.57 0.30 -7.83
C ASP A 298 -20.88 1.56 -7.31
N LEU A 299 -19.56 1.50 -7.25
CA LEU A 299 -18.69 2.58 -6.78
C LEU A 299 -17.93 3.25 -7.94
N SER A 300 -18.42 3.10 -9.18
CA SER A 300 -17.73 3.63 -10.37
C SER A 300 -17.55 5.16 -10.29
N GLN A 301 -18.60 5.90 -9.96
CA GLN A 301 -18.53 7.36 -9.83
C GLN A 301 -17.60 7.82 -8.71
N ASP A 302 -17.60 7.10 -7.59
CA ASP A 302 -16.73 7.42 -6.47
C ASP A 302 -15.27 7.13 -6.79
N ARG A 303 -14.99 6.02 -7.50
CA ARG A 303 -13.66 5.71 -8.03
C ARG A 303 -13.18 6.78 -9.03
N ASP A 304 -14.06 7.23 -9.91
CA ASP A 304 -13.72 8.26 -10.90
C ASP A 304 -13.40 9.59 -10.21
N ARG A 305 -14.17 9.98 -9.19
CA ARG A 305 -13.90 11.17 -8.38
C ARG A 305 -12.55 11.06 -7.67
N TRP A 306 -12.30 9.94 -6.99
CA TRP A 306 -11.03 9.67 -6.32
C TRP A 306 -9.84 9.71 -7.28
N ASN A 307 -9.94 9.00 -8.40
CA ASN A 307 -8.87 8.94 -9.38
C ASN A 307 -8.65 10.27 -10.11
N SER A 308 -9.68 11.11 -10.25
CA SER A 308 -9.52 12.46 -10.78
C SER A 308 -8.62 13.32 -9.90
N GLU A 309 -8.73 13.21 -8.58
CA GLU A 309 -7.81 13.89 -7.65
C GLU A 309 -6.39 13.34 -7.76
N VAL A 310 -6.25 12.02 -7.78
CA VAL A 310 -4.94 11.36 -7.97
C VAL A 310 -4.29 11.82 -9.28
N ASN A 311 -5.03 11.84 -10.38
CA ASN A 311 -4.54 12.26 -11.68
C ASN A 311 -4.16 13.75 -11.71
N ARG A 312 -4.89 14.60 -10.99
CA ARG A 312 -4.56 16.03 -10.86
C ARG A 312 -3.19 16.20 -10.18
N GLU A 313 -2.97 15.52 -9.05
CA GLU A 313 -1.70 15.58 -8.32
C GLU A 313 -0.54 14.99 -9.13
N ILE A 314 -0.80 13.91 -9.88
CA ILE A 314 0.17 13.34 -10.83
C ILE A 314 0.52 14.38 -11.91
N GLY A 315 -0.47 15.11 -12.43
CA GLY A 315 -0.26 16.18 -13.40
C GLY A 315 0.67 17.28 -12.86
N GLU A 316 0.50 17.70 -11.60
CA GLU A 316 1.38 18.68 -10.96
C GLU A 316 2.80 18.12 -10.75
N LEU A 317 2.92 16.86 -10.33
CA LEU A 317 4.21 16.17 -10.23
C LEU A 317 4.95 16.14 -11.56
N MET A 318 4.26 15.75 -12.65
CA MET A 318 4.87 15.65 -13.98
C MET A 318 5.25 17.00 -14.57
N LYS A 319 4.53 18.07 -14.22
CA LYS A 319 4.95 19.45 -14.55
C LYS A 319 6.26 19.84 -13.85
N ALA A 320 6.44 19.42 -12.60
CA ALA A 320 7.70 19.66 -11.87
C ALA A 320 8.87 18.90 -12.51
N VAL A 321 8.64 17.65 -12.94
CA VAL A 321 9.64 16.83 -13.64
C VAL A 321 10.03 17.45 -14.98
N SER A 322 9.07 17.98 -15.75
CA SER A 322 9.31 18.52 -17.09
C SER A 322 10.06 19.86 -17.11
N LYS A 323 10.16 20.54 -15.97
CA LYS A 323 10.88 21.83 -15.84
C LYS A 323 12.38 21.67 -15.56
N ASN A 324 12.83 20.47 -15.28
CA ASN A 324 14.22 20.13 -14.96
C ASN A 324 14.84 19.23 -16.03
#